data_df5d76198925ca477446d3b8dfada342
#
_entry.id   df5d76198925ca477446d3b8dfada342
#
_cell.length_a   1.000
_cell.length_b   1.000
_cell.length_c   1.000
_cell.angle_alpha   90.00
_cell.angle_beta   90.00
_cell.angle_gamma   90.00
#
_symmetry.space_group_name_H-M   'P 1'
#
loop_
_entity.id
_entity.type
_entity.pdbx_description
1 polymer ?
#
loop_
_entity_poly.entity_id
_entity_poly.type
_entity_poly.pdbx_seq_one_letter_code
_entity_poly.pdbx_strand_id
1 'polypeptide(L)'
;MKRTLEFVIDCGQENMDVRTFVRRYLGFSARILTALKYEGEMLKNGEPVHSNAVLKAGDTLTLTLLETGEAYEKADLPFAVLYEDEDFLVLDKPFNMPVHPSPGHDRDSVLNAAAWYSQNTPDFVFRPLYRLDRDTTGALVLAKNKFAANAKLTKTYRAVCEGETPESGCVNVPIGLKPGHKVERCAGIGDEAVTEFQTVKTSGGYSLVDFHLKTGRTHQIRVHMAHLGHPVAGDDLYGGHLDRTEHQMLCCCAVHLLCPALDIDKTVETDFSAEQKACFPELFQ
;
A
#
# COMPACT_ATOMS: atom_id res chain seq x y z
N MET A 1 10.61 17.08 9.80
CA MET A 1 9.25 17.67 9.65
C MET A 1 8.44 17.45 10.92
N LYS A 2 7.55 18.38 11.30
CA LYS A 2 6.65 18.27 12.47
C LYS A 2 5.21 18.17 11.95
N ARG A 3 4.44 17.16 12.39
CA ARG A 3 3.00 17.04 12.09
C ARG A 3 2.21 17.21 13.37
N THR A 4 1.25 18.13 13.36
CA THR A 4 0.39 18.46 14.51
C THR A 4 -1.07 18.22 14.10
N LEU A 5 -1.82 17.54 14.96
CA LEU A 5 -3.26 17.35 14.85
C LEU A 5 -3.93 18.02 16.04
N GLU A 6 -5.08 18.66 15.81
CA GLU A 6 -5.86 19.32 16.82
C GLU A 6 -7.30 18.81 16.81
N PHE A 7 -7.83 18.51 17.99
CA PHE A 7 -9.16 17.95 18.18
C PHE A 7 -9.90 18.75 19.26
N VAL A 8 -11.08 19.25 18.92
CA VAL A 8 -12.01 19.80 19.91
C VAL A 8 -12.86 18.65 20.46
N ILE A 9 -12.83 18.45 21.76
CA ILE A 9 -13.54 17.36 22.44
C ILE A 9 -15.03 17.70 22.55
N ASP A 10 -15.89 16.82 22.08
CA ASP A 10 -17.34 16.94 22.19
C ASP A 10 -17.92 16.12 23.36
N CYS A 11 -19.22 16.18 23.55
CA CYS A 11 -19.92 15.45 24.63
C CYS A 11 -19.77 13.91 24.51
N GLY A 12 -19.56 13.38 23.31
CA GLY A 12 -19.38 11.92 23.06
C GLY A 12 -18.03 11.39 23.51
N GLN A 13 -17.03 12.28 23.65
CA GLN A 13 -15.68 11.94 24.08
C GLN A 13 -15.38 12.40 25.51
N GLU A 14 -16.33 13.07 26.17
CA GLU A 14 -16.19 13.54 27.54
C GLU A 14 -15.91 12.40 28.51
N ASN A 15 -15.03 12.65 29.49
CA ASN A 15 -14.57 11.70 30.50
C ASN A 15 -13.67 10.55 29.96
N MET A 16 -13.29 10.57 28.68
CA MET A 16 -12.20 9.70 28.20
C MET A 16 -10.84 10.22 28.70
N ASP A 17 -9.90 9.33 29.00
CA ASP A 17 -8.50 9.74 29.09
C ASP A 17 -7.89 9.88 27.69
N VAL A 18 -6.81 10.64 27.57
CA VAL A 18 -6.10 10.86 26.29
C VAL A 18 -5.69 9.54 25.63
N ARG A 19 -5.29 8.50 26.41
CA ARG A 19 -4.95 7.18 25.89
C ARG A 19 -6.15 6.54 25.17
N THR A 20 -7.32 6.56 25.80
CA THR A 20 -8.57 6.00 25.26
C THR A 20 -8.98 6.76 24.01
N PHE A 21 -8.90 8.08 24.02
CA PHE A 21 -9.18 8.92 22.86
C PHE A 21 -8.26 8.56 21.70
N VAL A 22 -6.94 8.57 21.90
CA VAL A 22 -5.94 8.25 20.86
C VAL A 22 -6.10 6.82 20.32
N ARG A 23 -6.34 5.83 21.23
CA ARG A 23 -6.33 4.42 20.86
C ARG A 23 -7.67 3.90 20.33
N ARG A 24 -8.76 4.32 20.93
CA ARG A 24 -10.11 3.78 20.62
C ARG A 24 -10.90 4.69 19.73
N TYR A 25 -10.87 6.01 19.98
CA TYR A 25 -11.63 6.96 19.20
C TYR A 25 -10.93 7.31 17.88
N LEU A 26 -9.65 7.74 17.92
CA LEU A 26 -8.87 8.02 16.69
C LEU A 26 -8.37 6.75 16.00
N GLY A 27 -8.38 5.60 16.65
CA GLY A 27 -7.97 4.33 16.09
C GLY A 27 -6.45 4.19 15.90
N PHE A 28 -5.63 5.08 16.46
CA PHE A 28 -4.18 5.00 16.32
C PHE A 28 -3.57 3.79 17.05
N SER A 29 -2.46 3.28 16.53
CA SER A 29 -1.76 2.12 17.10
C SER A 29 -1.09 2.43 18.45
N ALA A 30 -0.79 1.39 19.25
CA ALA A 30 -0.01 1.56 20.49
C ALA A 30 1.34 2.23 20.23
N ARG A 31 1.93 2.00 19.04
CA ARG A 31 3.21 2.60 18.62
C ARG A 31 3.10 4.12 18.51
N ILE A 32 2.00 4.65 17.96
CA ILE A 32 1.73 6.10 17.89
C ILE A 32 1.61 6.69 19.30
N LEU A 33 0.85 6.05 20.19
CA LEU A 33 0.74 6.52 21.58
C LEU A 33 2.09 6.52 22.30
N THR A 34 2.94 5.53 22.05
CA THR A 34 4.29 5.48 22.59
C THR A 34 5.15 6.61 22.01
N ALA A 35 5.09 6.85 20.71
CA ALA A 35 5.81 7.95 20.07
C ALA A 35 5.36 9.32 20.63
N LEU A 36 4.05 9.53 20.81
CA LEU A 36 3.52 10.76 21.44
C LEU A 36 4.06 11.00 22.85
N LYS A 37 4.27 9.93 23.63
CA LYS A 37 4.77 10.03 25.02
C LYS A 37 6.27 10.38 25.13
N TYR A 38 7.08 9.88 24.20
CA TYR A 38 8.54 9.90 24.32
C TYR A 38 9.24 10.75 23.26
N GLU A 39 8.64 10.91 22.10
CA GLU A 39 9.22 11.60 20.94
C GLU A 39 8.36 12.80 20.48
N GLY A 40 7.16 12.92 21.02
CA GLY A 40 6.16 13.91 20.61
C GLY A 40 5.68 14.78 21.76
N GLU A 41 4.52 15.40 21.55
CA GLU A 41 3.89 16.28 22.51
C GLU A 41 2.38 16.04 22.54
N MET A 42 1.80 16.11 23.73
CA MET A 42 0.36 16.09 23.99
C MET A 42 0.00 17.29 24.82
N LEU A 43 -0.80 18.21 24.27
CA LEU A 43 -1.27 19.39 24.97
C LEU A 43 -2.79 19.35 25.12
N LYS A 44 -3.29 19.78 26.28
CA LYS A 44 -4.70 20.03 26.55
C LYS A 44 -4.87 21.51 26.85
N ASN A 45 -5.63 22.23 26.03
CA ASN A 45 -5.81 23.68 26.15
C ASN A 45 -4.47 24.44 26.18
N GLY A 46 -3.48 23.96 25.43
CA GLY A 46 -2.12 24.54 25.36
C GLY A 46 -1.16 24.06 26.44
N GLU A 47 -1.62 23.32 27.45
CA GLU A 47 -0.79 22.84 28.57
C GLU A 47 -0.39 21.38 28.40
N PRO A 48 0.89 21.01 28.66
CA PRO A 48 1.37 19.62 28.55
C PRO A 48 0.57 18.67 29.46
N VAL A 49 0.19 17.51 28.89
CA VAL A 49 -0.56 16.51 29.65
C VAL A 49 0.02 15.10 29.43
N HIS A 50 -0.24 14.23 30.40
CA HIS A 50 0.03 12.80 30.28
C HIS A 50 -1.15 12.05 29.65
N SER A 51 -0.87 10.86 29.14
CA SER A 51 -1.88 10.03 28.46
C SER A 51 -3.05 9.55 29.33
N ASN A 52 -2.97 9.72 30.65
CA ASN A 52 -4.05 9.45 31.62
C ASN A 52 -4.86 10.71 31.98
N ALA A 53 -4.55 11.87 31.40
CA ALA A 53 -5.35 13.08 31.62
C ALA A 53 -6.75 12.89 31.07
N VAL A 54 -7.76 13.29 31.86
CA VAL A 54 -9.16 13.19 31.48
C VAL A 54 -9.55 14.40 30.65
N LEU A 55 -10.26 14.15 29.54
CA LEU A 55 -10.78 15.13 28.60
C LEU A 55 -12.21 15.55 29.01
N LYS A 56 -12.52 16.82 28.81
CA LYS A 56 -13.85 17.39 29.03
C LYS A 56 -14.39 17.98 27.72
N ALA A 57 -15.70 18.03 27.59
CA ALA A 57 -16.30 18.72 26.45
C ALA A 57 -15.83 20.18 26.39
N GLY A 58 -15.44 20.65 25.21
CA GLY A 58 -14.84 21.96 24.97
C GLY A 58 -13.32 22.01 25.13
N ASP A 59 -12.66 20.97 25.67
CA ASP A 59 -11.19 20.93 25.67
C ASP A 59 -10.66 20.81 24.24
N THR A 60 -9.50 21.45 23.98
CA THR A 60 -8.73 21.27 22.77
C THR A 60 -7.53 20.35 23.06
N LEU A 61 -7.48 19.18 22.40
CA LEU A 61 -6.34 18.26 22.49
C LEU A 61 -5.45 18.43 21.25
N THR A 62 -4.21 18.82 21.47
CA THR A 62 -3.18 18.94 20.43
C THR A 62 -2.18 17.78 20.54
N LEU A 63 -1.99 17.05 19.45
CA LEU A 63 -1.06 15.92 19.34
C LEU A 63 0.00 16.24 18.29
N THR A 64 1.27 16.20 18.69
CA THR A 64 2.39 16.50 17.78
C THR A 64 3.39 15.37 17.75
N LEU A 65 3.83 14.99 16.54
CA LEU A 65 4.93 14.06 16.31
C LEU A 65 6.01 14.69 15.45
N LEU A 66 7.24 14.41 15.81
CA LEU A 66 8.41 14.70 14.97
C LEU A 66 8.64 13.54 14.01
N GLU A 67 8.88 13.89 12.74
CA GLU A 67 9.24 12.92 11.74
C GLU A 67 10.74 12.67 11.78
N THR A 68 11.08 11.41 11.98
CA THR A 68 12.44 10.90 11.88
C THR A 68 12.42 9.70 10.94
N GLY A 69 13.37 9.58 10.04
CA GLY A 69 13.43 8.48 9.10
C GLY A 69 14.77 8.39 8.41
N GLU A 70 14.97 7.30 7.70
CA GLU A 70 16.15 7.09 6.89
C GLU A 70 16.15 8.04 5.70
N ALA A 71 17.31 8.64 5.42
CA ALA A 71 17.54 9.38 4.19
C ALA A 71 17.88 8.37 3.09
N TYR A 72 17.07 8.34 2.05
CA TYR A 72 17.36 7.55 0.85
C TYR A 72 18.20 8.37 -0.13
N GLU A 73 19.06 7.68 -0.87
CA GLU A 73 19.79 8.32 -1.95
C GLU A 73 18.80 8.84 -3.02
N LYS A 74 18.95 10.09 -3.43
CA LYS A 74 18.04 10.74 -4.36
C LYS A 74 18.32 10.28 -5.79
N ALA A 75 17.28 9.89 -6.52
CA ALA A 75 17.37 9.54 -7.93
C ALA A 75 16.20 10.12 -8.71
N ASP A 76 16.51 10.79 -9.82
CA ASP A 76 15.52 11.36 -10.74
C ASP A 76 14.92 10.22 -11.60
N LEU A 77 13.90 9.59 -11.05
CA LEU A 77 13.19 8.49 -11.66
C LEU A 77 11.73 8.89 -11.89
N PRO A 78 11.18 8.66 -13.09
CA PRO A 78 9.84 9.09 -13.42
C PRO A 78 8.77 8.24 -12.72
N PHE A 79 7.75 8.89 -12.19
CA PHE A 79 6.48 8.30 -11.79
C PHE A 79 5.36 9.33 -11.94
N ALA A 80 4.12 8.86 -12.10
CA ALA A 80 2.96 9.73 -12.09
C ALA A 80 2.39 9.84 -10.66
N VAL A 81 1.96 11.05 -10.28
CA VAL A 81 1.24 11.29 -9.04
C VAL A 81 -0.25 11.12 -9.30
N LEU A 82 -0.90 10.16 -8.61
CA LEU A 82 -2.34 9.93 -8.70
C LEU A 82 -3.13 10.77 -7.69
N TYR A 83 -2.54 10.97 -6.50
CA TYR A 83 -3.11 11.80 -5.46
C TYR A 83 -2.01 12.28 -4.50
N GLU A 84 -2.13 13.49 -4.03
CA GLU A 84 -1.25 14.06 -3.00
C GLU A 84 -2.00 15.04 -2.12
N ASP A 85 -1.77 14.95 -0.81
CA ASP A 85 -2.18 15.92 0.19
C ASP A 85 -1.07 16.13 1.23
N GLU A 86 -1.41 16.71 2.37
CA GLU A 86 -0.46 16.94 3.47
C GLU A 86 0.07 15.63 4.08
N ASP A 87 -0.72 14.56 4.05
CA ASP A 87 -0.47 13.33 4.79
C ASP A 87 -0.07 12.14 3.89
N PHE A 88 -0.47 12.15 2.61
CA PHE A 88 -0.25 11.04 1.69
C PHE A 88 0.30 11.49 0.34
N LEU A 89 1.06 10.60 -0.28
CA LEU A 89 1.40 10.61 -1.70
C LEU A 89 1.00 9.25 -2.27
N VAL A 90 0.11 9.23 -3.26
CA VAL A 90 -0.23 8.02 -4.02
C VAL A 90 0.34 8.19 -5.42
N LEU A 91 1.22 7.28 -5.79
CA LEU A 91 1.86 7.28 -7.10
C LEU A 91 1.43 6.08 -7.94
N ASP A 92 1.46 6.23 -9.24
CA ASP A 92 1.37 5.12 -10.20
C ASP A 92 2.77 4.52 -10.36
N LYS A 93 3.00 3.38 -9.70
CA LYS A 93 4.31 2.72 -9.75
C LYS A 93 4.53 2.09 -11.13
N PRO A 94 5.58 2.47 -11.85
CA PRO A 94 5.92 1.81 -13.10
C PRO A 94 6.43 0.37 -12.84
N PHE A 95 6.50 -0.45 -13.90
CA PHE A 95 7.20 -1.72 -13.83
C PHE A 95 8.72 -1.53 -13.66
N ASN A 96 9.45 -2.60 -13.35
CA ASN A 96 10.90 -2.62 -13.16
C ASN A 96 11.41 -1.63 -12.10
N MET A 97 10.59 -1.27 -11.11
CA MET A 97 10.96 -0.38 -10.02
C MET A 97 10.58 -1.03 -8.68
N PRO A 98 11.54 -1.49 -7.87
CA PRO A 98 11.26 -2.00 -6.53
C PRO A 98 10.79 -0.87 -5.60
N VAL A 99 9.99 -1.20 -4.58
CA VAL A 99 9.51 -0.20 -3.62
C VAL A 99 10.65 0.32 -2.72
N HIS A 100 11.48 -0.60 -2.23
CA HIS A 100 12.62 -0.28 -1.36
C HIS A 100 13.94 -0.57 -2.07
N PRO A 101 15.02 0.16 -1.73
CA PRO A 101 16.36 -0.25 -2.12
C PRO A 101 16.66 -1.67 -1.66
N SER A 102 17.40 -2.40 -2.48
CA SER A 102 17.83 -3.77 -2.20
C SER A 102 19.15 -4.05 -2.94
N PRO A 103 19.89 -5.12 -2.59
CA PRO A 103 21.13 -5.43 -3.26
C PRO A 103 20.99 -5.49 -4.79
N GLY A 104 21.75 -4.67 -5.51
CA GLY A 104 21.64 -4.48 -6.96
C GLY A 104 20.58 -3.48 -7.42
N HIS A 105 19.81 -2.90 -6.49
CA HIS A 105 18.78 -1.90 -6.72
C HIS A 105 18.90 -0.77 -5.66
N ASP A 106 20.09 -0.17 -5.57
CA ASP A 106 20.38 0.81 -4.52
C ASP A 106 19.83 2.20 -4.82
N ARG A 107 19.60 2.50 -6.12
CA ARG A 107 19.24 3.83 -6.62
C ARG A 107 18.00 3.87 -7.53
N ASP A 108 17.35 2.76 -7.78
CA ASP A 108 16.26 2.61 -8.74
C ASP A 108 14.92 2.23 -8.11
N SER A 109 14.77 2.52 -6.82
CA SER A 109 13.54 2.23 -6.07
C SER A 109 12.59 3.43 -6.01
N VAL A 110 11.31 3.15 -5.69
CA VAL A 110 10.31 4.19 -5.41
C VAL A 110 10.79 5.15 -4.32
N LEU A 111 11.45 4.66 -3.27
CA LEU A 111 11.93 5.53 -2.20
C LEU A 111 13.07 6.45 -2.64
N ASN A 112 13.91 6.04 -3.59
CA ASN A 112 14.89 6.92 -4.22
C ASN A 112 14.21 8.02 -5.06
N ALA A 113 13.19 7.65 -5.85
CA ALA A 113 12.39 8.57 -6.64
C ALA A 113 11.63 9.57 -5.75
N ALA A 114 11.00 9.09 -4.67
CA ALA A 114 10.29 9.92 -3.71
C ALA A 114 11.25 10.88 -2.97
N ALA A 115 12.47 10.44 -2.65
CA ALA A 115 13.50 11.31 -2.06
C ALA A 115 13.94 12.43 -3.02
N TRP A 116 14.00 12.16 -4.32
CA TRP A 116 14.21 13.19 -5.34
C TRP A 116 13.02 14.14 -5.45
N TYR A 117 11.80 13.58 -5.51
CA TYR A 117 10.57 14.35 -5.60
C TYR A 117 10.42 15.38 -4.47
N SER A 118 10.79 14.99 -3.25
CA SER A 118 10.74 15.86 -2.06
C SER A 118 12.02 16.64 -1.77
N GLN A 119 12.98 16.72 -2.71
CA GLN A 119 14.31 17.28 -2.46
C GLN A 119 14.34 18.73 -1.95
N ASN A 120 13.30 19.50 -2.22
CA ASN A 120 13.15 20.88 -1.77
C ASN A 120 12.37 21.00 -0.44
N THR A 121 11.91 19.88 0.14
CA THR A 121 11.21 19.85 1.41
C THR A 121 12.12 19.19 2.44
N PRO A 122 12.75 19.93 3.35
CA PRO A 122 13.65 19.35 4.34
C PRO A 122 12.89 18.41 5.29
N ASP A 123 13.61 17.40 5.79
CA ASP A 123 13.11 16.42 6.75
C ASP A 123 11.89 15.61 6.30
N PHE A 124 11.70 15.44 5.00
CA PHE A 124 10.59 14.70 4.45
C PHE A 124 10.90 13.19 4.52
N VAL A 125 9.95 12.42 5.05
CA VAL A 125 10.07 10.96 5.20
C VAL A 125 8.87 10.29 4.57
N PHE A 126 9.10 9.50 3.53
CA PHE A 126 8.08 8.65 2.95
C PHE A 126 8.10 7.24 3.56
N ARG A 127 6.92 6.73 3.87
CA ARG A 127 6.70 5.37 4.37
C ARG A 127 5.73 4.64 3.46
N PRO A 128 6.17 3.69 2.66
CA PRO A 128 5.25 2.84 1.92
C PRO A 128 4.34 2.09 2.89
N LEU A 129 3.03 2.15 2.67
CA LEU A 129 2.05 1.49 3.52
C LEU A 129 1.90 0.00 3.18
N TYR A 130 2.35 -0.39 2.01
CA TYR A 130 2.47 -1.77 1.55
C TYR A 130 3.55 -1.85 0.46
N ARG A 131 3.76 -3.05 -0.05
CA ARG A 131 4.71 -3.27 -1.12
C ARG A 131 4.00 -3.83 -2.35
N LEU A 132 4.45 -3.41 -3.51
CA LEU A 132 4.23 -4.06 -4.79
C LEU A 132 5.52 -4.74 -5.22
N ASP A 133 5.42 -5.82 -5.97
CA ASP A 133 6.59 -6.45 -6.57
C ASP A 133 7.26 -5.49 -7.57
N ARG A 134 8.52 -5.73 -7.92
CA ARG A 134 9.29 -4.87 -8.82
C ARG A 134 8.52 -4.58 -10.11
N ASP A 135 7.93 -5.61 -10.70
CA ASP A 135 7.27 -5.53 -12.01
C ASP A 135 5.73 -5.38 -11.92
N THR A 136 5.15 -5.39 -10.71
CA THR A 136 3.75 -5.02 -10.50
C THR A 136 3.59 -3.51 -10.60
N THR A 137 2.68 -3.04 -11.47
CA THR A 137 2.38 -1.63 -11.67
C THR A 137 1.24 -1.14 -10.79
N GLY A 138 0.94 0.16 -10.84
CA GLY A 138 -0.27 0.74 -10.27
C GLY A 138 -0.11 1.46 -8.95
N ALA A 139 -1.23 1.74 -8.30
CA ALA A 139 -1.31 2.60 -7.15
C ALA A 139 -0.45 2.10 -5.99
N LEU A 140 0.43 2.95 -5.49
CA LEU A 140 1.26 2.73 -4.30
C LEU A 140 1.14 3.93 -3.37
N VAL A 141 0.76 3.68 -2.12
CA VAL A 141 0.57 4.72 -1.10
C VAL A 141 1.81 4.88 -0.25
N LEU A 142 2.30 6.10 -0.17
CA LEU A 142 3.35 6.54 0.75
C LEU A 142 2.73 7.47 1.79
N ALA A 143 2.89 7.18 3.06
CA ALA A 143 2.56 8.09 4.15
C ALA A 143 3.69 9.11 4.33
N LYS A 144 3.33 10.38 4.49
CA LYS A 144 4.25 11.49 4.68
C LYS A 144 4.61 11.72 6.16
N ASN A 145 3.88 11.07 7.08
CA ASN A 145 4.10 11.19 8.53
C ASN A 145 3.66 9.94 9.29
N LYS A 146 3.98 9.88 10.58
CA LYS A 146 3.66 8.76 11.47
C LYS A 146 2.16 8.57 11.68
N PHE A 147 1.35 9.64 11.72
CA PHE A 147 -0.11 9.54 11.86
C PHE A 147 -0.72 8.87 10.63
N ALA A 148 -0.35 9.34 9.44
CA ALA A 148 -0.77 8.79 8.15
C ALA A 148 -0.35 7.32 7.97
N ALA A 149 0.80 6.92 8.52
CA ALA A 149 1.25 5.53 8.49
C ALA A 149 0.32 4.54 9.22
N ASN A 150 -0.73 5.03 9.88
CA ASN A 150 -1.74 4.24 10.57
C ASN A 150 -3.04 4.07 9.75
N ALA A 151 -3.09 4.56 8.51
CA ALA A 151 -4.25 4.43 7.64
C ALA A 151 -4.56 2.96 7.32
N LYS A 152 -5.85 2.65 7.20
CA LYS A 152 -6.32 1.35 6.71
C LYS A 152 -6.44 1.40 5.20
N LEU A 153 -6.07 0.30 4.55
CA LEU A 153 -6.06 0.21 3.10
C LEU A 153 -6.83 -1.02 2.64
N THR A 154 -7.69 -0.84 1.66
CA THR A 154 -8.25 -1.92 0.84
C THR A 154 -7.74 -1.74 -0.58
N LYS A 155 -7.28 -2.82 -1.21
CA LYS A 155 -6.67 -2.80 -2.54
C LYS A 155 -7.41 -3.72 -3.48
N THR A 156 -7.60 -3.27 -4.71
CA THR A 156 -8.05 -4.09 -5.82
C THR A 156 -6.89 -4.22 -6.81
N TYR A 157 -6.66 -5.46 -7.25
CA TYR A 157 -5.67 -5.73 -8.27
C TYR A 157 -6.37 -6.21 -9.53
N ARG A 158 -5.76 -5.97 -10.66
CA ARG A 158 -6.18 -6.46 -11.98
C ARG A 158 -5.02 -7.15 -12.65
N ALA A 159 -5.27 -8.32 -13.25
CA ALA A 159 -4.27 -9.00 -14.06
C ALA A 159 -4.87 -9.51 -15.35
N VAL A 160 -3.99 -9.70 -16.35
CA VAL A 160 -4.27 -10.57 -17.49
C VAL A 160 -3.68 -11.95 -17.15
N CYS A 161 -4.54 -12.96 -17.10
CA CYS A 161 -4.17 -14.34 -16.85
C CYS A 161 -4.28 -15.16 -18.14
N GLU A 162 -3.44 -16.17 -18.29
CA GLU A 162 -3.47 -17.08 -19.44
C GLU A 162 -4.60 -18.10 -19.31
N GLY A 163 -5.23 -18.41 -20.44
CA GLY A 163 -6.36 -19.33 -20.51
C GLY A 163 -7.69 -18.69 -20.08
N GLU A 164 -8.73 -19.53 -20.05
CA GLU A 164 -10.08 -19.15 -19.64
C GLU A 164 -10.25 -19.44 -18.15
N THR A 165 -10.15 -18.39 -17.32
CA THR A 165 -10.34 -18.54 -15.87
C THR A 165 -11.82 -18.75 -15.55
N PRO A 166 -12.16 -19.45 -14.43
CA PRO A 166 -13.52 -19.49 -13.90
C PRO A 166 -14.09 -18.08 -13.70
N GLU A 167 -15.42 -17.93 -13.80
CA GLU A 167 -16.12 -16.65 -13.63
C GLU A 167 -15.75 -15.95 -12.32
N SER A 168 -15.63 -16.72 -11.23
CA SER A 168 -15.17 -16.24 -9.93
C SER A 168 -14.61 -17.38 -9.09
N GLY A 169 -13.86 -17.06 -8.05
CA GLY A 169 -13.35 -18.06 -7.13
C GLY A 169 -12.64 -17.48 -5.92
N CYS A 170 -12.30 -18.41 -5.02
CA CYS A 170 -11.48 -18.13 -3.85
C CYS A 170 -10.37 -19.17 -3.73
N VAL A 171 -9.13 -18.74 -3.80
CA VAL A 171 -7.95 -19.61 -3.59
C VAL A 171 -7.49 -19.44 -2.16
N ASN A 172 -7.63 -20.50 -1.38
CA ASN A 172 -7.18 -20.56 0.01
C ASN A 172 -6.12 -21.66 0.13
N VAL A 173 -4.89 -21.31 -0.29
CA VAL A 173 -3.75 -22.22 -0.31
C VAL A 173 -2.55 -21.48 0.30
N PRO A 174 -1.85 -22.06 1.31
CA PRO A 174 -0.71 -21.39 1.93
C PRO A 174 0.41 -21.14 0.92
N ILE A 175 1.18 -20.08 1.15
CA ILE A 175 2.31 -19.69 0.31
C ILE A 175 3.58 -19.59 1.14
N GLY A 176 4.64 -20.22 0.68
CA GLY A 176 5.96 -20.18 1.30
C GLY A 176 7.09 -20.04 0.30
N LEU A 177 8.31 -19.90 0.81
CA LEU A 177 9.51 -19.92 -0.02
C LEU A 177 9.70 -21.33 -0.59
N LYS A 178 9.86 -21.43 -1.89
CA LYS A 178 10.12 -22.71 -2.57
C LYS A 178 11.45 -23.27 -2.10
N PRO A 179 11.50 -24.56 -1.68
CA PRO A 179 12.74 -25.18 -1.19
C PRO A 179 13.88 -25.04 -2.19
N GLY A 180 15.03 -24.58 -1.70
CA GLY A 180 16.23 -24.36 -2.53
C GLY A 180 16.25 -23.03 -3.31
N HIS A 181 15.22 -22.22 -3.25
CA HIS A 181 15.13 -20.93 -3.93
C HIS A 181 15.25 -19.76 -2.94
N LYS A 182 15.78 -18.62 -3.42
CA LYS A 182 15.93 -17.39 -2.59
C LYS A 182 14.73 -16.43 -2.72
N VAL A 183 14.02 -16.47 -3.83
CA VAL A 183 12.96 -15.52 -4.18
C VAL A 183 11.65 -16.20 -4.51
N GLU A 184 11.70 -17.27 -5.31
CA GLU A 184 10.52 -17.98 -5.81
C GLU A 184 9.68 -18.55 -4.66
N ARG A 185 8.36 -18.35 -4.76
CA ARG A 185 7.36 -18.86 -3.80
C ARG A 185 6.66 -20.07 -4.41
N CYS A 186 6.03 -20.90 -3.57
CA CYS A 186 5.17 -21.97 -4.04
C CYS A 186 3.93 -22.10 -3.16
N ALA A 187 2.89 -22.64 -3.74
CA ALA A 187 1.65 -22.98 -3.05
C ALA A 187 1.80 -24.29 -2.25
N GLY A 188 0.99 -24.43 -1.20
CA GLY A 188 0.89 -25.65 -0.39
C GLY A 188 1.80 -25.69 0.83
N ILE A 189 2.66 -24.70 1.04
CA ILE A 189 3.53 -24.57 2.21
C ILE A 189 3.56 -23.12 2.71
N GLY A 190 3.99 -22.91 3.95
CA GLY A 190 4.21 -21.58 4.51
C GLY A 190 2.98 -20.99 5.20
N ASP A 191 2.77 -19.69 5.02
CA ASP A 191 1.72 -18.95 5.71
C ASP A 191 0.40 -18.98 4.96
N GLU A 192 -0.72 -18.88 5.71
CA GLU A 192 -2.06 -18.72 5.16
C GLU A 192 -2.10 -17.61 4.10
N ALA A 193 -2.70 -17.92 2.96
CA ALA A 193 -2.89 -17.00 1.84
C ALA A 193 -4.28 -17.20 1.24
N VAL A 194 -5.07 -16.10 1.15
CA VAL A 194 -6.44 -16.14 0.63
C VAL A 194 -6.61 -15.04 -0.41
N THR A 195 -6.96 -15.46 -1.64
CA THR A 195 -7.19 -14.59 -2.80
C THR A 195 -8.60 -14.85 -3.34
N GLU A 196 -9.44 -13.83 -3.35
CA GLU A 196 -10.72 -13.83 -4.08
C GLU A 196 -10.51 -13.22 -5.45
N PHE A 197 -11.17 -13.77 -6.47
CA PHE A 197 -11.08 -13.24 -7.82
C PHE A 197 -12.43 -13.26 -8.55
N GLN A 198 -12.57 -12.35 -9.51
CA GLN A 198 -13.69 -12.23 -10.43
C GLN A 198 -13.15 -11.99 -11.84
N THR A 199 -13.53 -12.86 -12.78
CA THR A 199 -13.21 -12.67 -14.19
C THR A 199 -14.10 -11.59 -14.79
N VAL A 200 -13.48 -10.56 -15.35
CA VAL A 200 -14.15 -9.41 -15.98
C VAL A 200 -14.47 -9.72 -17.43
N LYS A 201 -13.52 -10.33 -18.14
CA LYS A 201 -13.65 -10.65 -19.57
C LYS A 201 -12.69 -11.78 -19.96
N THR A 202 -13.13 -12.64 -20.86
CA THR A 202 -12.29 -13.69 -21.46
C THR A 202 -12.32 -13.52 -22.97
N SER A 203 -11.17 -13.50 -23.61
CA SER A 203 -11.02 -13.42 -25.05
C SER A 203 -9.61 -13.80 -25.51
N GLY A 204 -9.49 -14.41 -26.68
CA GLY A 204 -8.19 -14.69 -27.31
C GLY A 204 -7.26 -15.64 -26.52
N GLY A 205 -7.82 -16.51 -25.66
CA GLY A 205 -7.03 -17.42 -24.82
C GLY A 205 -6.48 -16.75 -23.55
N TYR A 206 -6.99 -15.57 -23.19
CA TYR A 206 -6.63 -14.81 -21.98
C TYR A 206 -7.86 -14.35 -21.23
N SER A 207 -7.73 -14.12 -19.94
CA SER A 207 -8.76 -13.59 -19.05
C SER A 207 -8.28 -12.34 -18.32
N LEU A 208 -9.09 -11.27 -18.34
CA LEU A 208 -8.94 -10.10 -17.49
C LEU A 208 -9.63 -10.38 -16.17
N VAL A 209 -8.89 -10.32 -15.07
CA VAL A 209 -9.33 -10.78 -13.76
C VAL A 209 -9.07 -9.72 -12.70
N ASP A 210 -10.07 -9.43 -11.88
CA ASP A 210 -9.95 -8.57 -10.70
C ASP A 210 -9.76 -9.42 -9.44
N PHE A 211 -8.94 -8.93 -8.51
CA PHE A 211 -8.56 -9.64 -7.30
C PHE A 211 -8.75 -8.81 -6.03
N HIS A 212 -9.26 -9.48 -4.99
CA HIS A 212 -9.34 -8.97 -3.63
C HIS A 212 -8.55 -9.88 -2.68
N LEU A 213 -7.56 -9.31 -2.01
CA LEU A 213 -6.68 -10.07 -1.13
C LEU A 213 -7.13 -9.96 0.33
N LYS A 214 -7.41 -11.09 0.99
CA LYS A 214 -7.62 -11.14 2.45
C LYS A 214 -6.30 -11.17 3.22
N THR A 215 -5.24 -11.62 2.56
CA THR A 215 -3.86 -11.69 3.07
C THR A 215 -2.93 -11.02 2.07
N GLY A 216 -1.67 -10.70 2.47
CA GLY A 216 -0.70 -10.03 1.59
C GLY A 216 0.65 -10.75 1.58
N ARG A 217 0.71 -11.96 1.00
CA ARG A 217 1.97 -12.70 0.87
C ARG A 217 2.75 -12.27 -0.36
N THR A 218 4.06 -12.41 -0.31
CA THR A 218 4.93 -12.15 -1.46
C THR A 218 4.49 -12.98 -2.67
N HIS A 219 4.31 -12.34 -3.83
CA HIS A 219 3.87 -12.95 -5.10
C HIS A 219 2.49 -13.65 -5.03
N GLN A 220 1.61 -13.30 -4.08
CA GLN A 220 0.41 -14.07 -3.76
C GLN A 220 -0.49 -14.34 -4.98
N ILE A 221 -0.88 -13.31 -5.74
CA ILE A 221 -1.72 -13.46 -6.94
C ILE A 221 -1.02 -14.36 -7.97
N ARG A 222 0.23 -14.10 -8.22
CA ARG A 222 1.07 -14.80 -9.20
C ARG A 222 1.14 -16.31 -8.90
N VAL A 223 1.44 -16.65 -7.64
CA VAL A 223 1.51 -18.06 -7.18
C VAL A 223 0.14 -18.72 -7.23
N HIS A 224 -0.91 -18.05 -6.78
CA HIS A 224 -2.26 -18.62 -6.76
C HIS A 224 -2.80 -18.87 -8.16
N MET A 225 -2.61 -17.93 -9.08
CA MET A 225 -3.07 -18.09 -10.45
C MET A 225 -2.27 -19.17 -11.20
N ALA A 226 -0.97 -19.24 -11.00
CA ALA A 226 -0.14 -20.34 -11.51
C ALA A 226 -0.57 -21.71 -10.94
N HIS A 227 -0.92 -21.77 -9.64
CA HIS A 227 -1.42 -22.98 -9.00
C HIS A 227 -2.77 -23.46 -9.60
N LEU A 228 -3.60 -22.54 -10.05
CA LEU A 228 -4.85 -22.85 -10.76
C LEU A 228 -4.64 -23.24 -12.22
N GLY A 229 -3.42 -23.14 -12.75
CA GLY A 229 -3.12 -23.38 -14.17
C GLY A 229 -3.38 -22.18 -15.09
N HIS A 230 -3.57 -20.99 -14.50
CA HIS A 230 -3.81 -19.71 -15.20
C HIS A 230 -2.76 -18.66 -14.81
N PRO A 231 -1.45 -18.85 -15.12
CA PRO A 231 -0.43 -17.92 -14.72
C PRO A 231 -0.72 -16.52 -15.24
N VAL A 232 -0.20 -15.50 -14.57
CA VAL A 232 -0.27 -14.12 -15.07
C VAL A 232 0.56 -14.00 -16.34
N ALA A 233 0.00 -13.42 -17.39
CA ALA A 233 0.69 -13.22 -18.66
C ALA A 233 1.96 -12.39 -18.45
N GLY A 234 3.09 -12.81 -19.04
CA GLY A 234 4.38 -12.17 -18.85
C GLY A 234 5.09 -12.48 -17.53
N ASP A 235 4.59 -13.43 -16.75
CA ASP A 235 5.21 -13.86 -15.49
C ASP A 235 6.02 -15.15 -15.70
N ASP A 236 7.20 -15.03 -16.27
CA ASP A 236 8.09 -16.14 -16.56
C ASP A 236 8.52 -16.95 -15.33
N LEU A 237 8.58 -16.30 -14.15
CA LEU A 237 8.92 -16.96 -12.90
C LEU A 237 7.88 -18.01 -12.48
N TYR A 238 6.62 -17.81 -12.86
CA TYR A 238 5.50 -18.69 -12.50
C TYR A 238 4.82 -19.33 -13.71
N GLY A 239 5.48 -19.36 -14.86
CA GLY A 239 5.04 -20.09 -16.05
C GLY A 239 4.18 -19.31 -17.02
N GLY A 240 4.06 -17.99 -16.85
CA GLY A 240 3.48 -17.10 -17.85
C GLY A 240 4.43 -16.88 -19.03
N HIS A 241 3.88 -16.72 -20.24
CA HIS A 241 4.66 -16.57 -21.47
C HIS A 241 4.99 -15.10 -21.74
N LEU A 242 6.17 -14.85 -22.36
CA LEU A 242 6.66 -13.51 -22.71
C LEU A 242 6.40 -13.16 -24.20
N ASP A 243 5.51 -13.89 -24.87
CA ASP A 243 5.22 -13.74 -26.30
C ASP A 243 4.48 -12.44 -26.65
N ARG A 244 3.74 -11.87 -25.71
CA ARG A 244 2.95 -10.64 -25.90
C ARG A 244 3.39 -9.47 -25.04
N THR A 245 4.09 -9.73 -23.93
CA THR A 245 4.55 -8.73 -22.99
C THR A 245 5.85 -9.15 -22.32
N GLU A 246 6.72 -8.20 -22.06
CA GLU A 246 8.05 -8.46 -21.47
C GLU A 246 8.04 -8.57 -19.94
N HIS A 247 6.89 -8.31 -19.30
CA HIS A 247 6.73 -8.31 -17.85
C HIS A 247 5.30 -8.70 -17.44
N GLN A 248 5.15 -9.12 -16.20
CA GLN A 248 3.87 -9.58 -15.67
C GLN A 248 2.77 -8.53 -15.81
N MET A 249 1.65 -8.91 -16.38
CA MET A 249 0.46 -8.10 -16.53
C MET A 249 -0.35 -8.09 -15.23
N LEU A 250 0.17 -7.41 -14.20
CA LEU A 250 -0.43 -7.26 -12.88
C LEU A 250 -0.35 -5.82 -12.41
N CYS A 251 -1.48 -5.25 -12.07
CA CYS A 251 -1.63 -3.86 -11.63
C CYS A 251 -2.43 -3.78 -10.32
N CYS A 252 -1.98 -2.96 -9.38
CA CYS A 252 -2.81 -2.49 -8.26
C CYS A 252 -3.71 -1.37 -8.79
N CYS A 253 -4.90 -1.70 -9.30
CA CYS A 253 -5.74 -0.76 -10.04
C CYS A 253 -6.56 0.17 -9.15
N ALA A 254 -6.75 -0.16 -7.86
CA ALA A 254 -7.40 0.75 -6.93
C ALA A 254 -6.87 0.57 -5.51
N VAL A 255 -6.83 1.66 -4.78
CA VAL A 255 -6.59 1.68 -3.35
C VAL A 255 -7.61 2.58 -2.65
N HIS A 256 -8.31 2.05 -1.67
CA HIS A 256 -9.16 2.82 -0.77
C HIS A 256 -8.39 3.12 0.50
N LEU A 257 -8.21 4.42 0.79
CA LEU A 257 -7.56 4.94 1.99
C LEU A 257 -8.61 5.35 3.00
N LEU A 258 -8.51 4.82 4.22
CA LEU A 258 -9.39 5.19 5.33
C LEU A 258 -8.52 5.58 6.54
N CYS A 259 -8.56 6.86 6.91
CA CYS A 259 -7.91 7.39 8.10
C CYS A 259 -8.81 8.47 8.74
N PRO A 260 -9.82 8.07 9.53
CA PRO A 260 -10.79 9.04 10.11
C PRO A 260 -10.13 10.13 10.95
N ALA A 261 -9.02 9.83 11.62
CA ALA A 261 -8.27 10.81 12.42
C ALA A 261 -7.63 11.95 11.59
N LEU A 262 -7.54 11.78 10.28
CA LEU A 262 -7.03 12.75 9.31
C LEU A 262 -8.12 13.23 8.33
N ASP A 263 -9.38 12.87 8.59
CA ASP A 263 -10.53 13.14 7.71
C ASP A 263 -10.33 12.60 6.28
N ILE A 264 -9.71 11.42 6.17
CA ILE A 264 -9.44 10.75 4.90
C ILE A 264 -10.34 9.52 4.75
N ASP A 265 -11.17 9.55 3.70
CA ASP A 265 -11.96 8.43 3.17
C ASP A 265 -11.98 8.57 1.65
N LYS A 266 -11.02 7.93 0.96
CA LYS A 266 -10.77 8.19 -0.46
C LYS A 266 -10.35 6.94 -1.21
N THR A 267 -10.96 6.73 -2.37
CA THR A 267 -10.49 5.75 -3.37
C THR A 267 -9.66 6.47 -4.44
N VAL A 268 -8.49 5.93 -4.73
CA VAL A 268 -7.61 6.35 -5.83
C VAL A 268 -7.50 5.19 -6.79
N GLU A 269 -7.75 5.46 -8.08
CA GLU A 269 -7.78 4.46 -9.13
C GLU A 269 -6.73 4.73 -10.21
N THR A 270 -6.26 3.68 -10.83
CA THR A 270 -5.44 3.67 -12.04
C THR A 270 -5.75 2.40 -12.85
N ASP A 271 -5.06 2.18 -13.95
CA ASP A 271 -5.22 0.97 -14.78
C ASP A 271 -3.90 0.70 -15.52
N PHE A 272 -3.86 -0.36 -16.28
CA PHE A 272 -2.76 -0.62 -17.21
C PHE A 272 -2.52 0.56 -18.15
N SER A 273 -1.26 0.82 -18.48
CA SER A 273 -0.89 1.84 -19.46
C SER A 273 -1.46 1.52 -20.85
N ALA A 274 -1.48 2.51 -21.72
CA ALA A 274 -1.94 2.31 -23.11
C ALA A 274 -1.11 1.23 -23.83
N GLU A 275 0.20 1.21 -23.59
CA GLU A 275 1.13 0.20 -24.15
C GLU A 275 0.81 -1.20 -23.62
N GLN A 276 0.56 -1.34 -22.31
CA GLN A 276 0.17 -2.61 -21.70
C GLN A 276 -1.17 -3.12 -22.26
N LYS A 277 -2.18 -2.24 -22.39
CA LYS A 277 -3.49 -2.59 -23.00
C LYS A 277 -3.36 -2.99 -24.48
N ALA A 278 -2.45 -2.36 -25.20
CA ALA A 278 -2.19 -2.68 -26.60
C ALA A 278 -1.63 -4.10 -26.81
N CYS A 279 -1.04 -4.72 -25.78
CA CYS A 279 -0.62 -6.12 -25.84
C CYS A 279 -1.80 -7.10 -25.86
N PHE A 280 -2.98 -6.69 -25.36
CA PHE A 280 -4.18 -7.53 -25.22
C PHE A 280 -5.44 -6.76 -25.63
N PRO A 281 -5.52 -6.23 -26.88
CA PRO A 281 -6.60 -5.33 -27.30
C PRO A 281 -7.98 -5.96 -27.20
N GLU A 282 -8.08 -7.29 -27.35
CA GLU A 282 -9.33 -8.05 -27.26
C GLU A 282 -9.93 -8.07 -25.83
N LEU A 283 -9.14 -7.74 -24.81
CA LEU A 283 -9.62 -7.66 -23.41
C LEU A 283 -10.06 -6.25 -23.02
N PHE A 284 -9.54 -5.21 -23.69
CA PHE A 284 -9.73 -3.81 -23.29
C PHE A 284 -10.61 -2.98 -24.25
N GLN A 285 -11.21 -3.65 -25.25
CA GLN A 285 -12.19 -3.03 -26.18
C GLN A 285 -13.63 -3.19 -25.71
#